data_3fcaf0f5941b9258a6d9007eea7f9f57
#
_entry.id   3fcaf0f5941b9258a6d9007eea7f9f57
#
_cell.length_a   1.000
_cell.length_b   1.000
_cell.length_c   1.000
_cell.angle_alpha   90.00
_cell.angle_beta   90.00
_cell.angle_gamma   90.00
#
_symmetry.space_group_name_H-M   'P 1'
#
loop_
_entity.id
_entity.type
_entity.pdbx_description
1 polymer ?
#
loop_
_entity_poly.entity_id
_entity_poly.type
_entity_poly.pdbx_seq_one_letter_code
_entity_poly.pdbx_strand_id
1 'polypeptide(L)'
;VTTLNTASGAPVPVGIDKNKVRGGPPRSEITRTDRWWIQPLAIFLGLVAFMAYATWAALRNGHFYAGNVGRDYLSPFYSPCLTNSCTTNGYVWGGWSWWRLSPAIPILIFPLSFRLSCYYYRKSYYRSFWLSPPACAVPDAGSTRETGPRAKYSGETKFPLIMQNIHRYTWYFAVIFAGILTFDAIAAFRFHNGIGMGLGTLIFIVNAILIWAYTLGCHSCRHLCGGGLRKFSSAPTRHFIWKNFVTKLNEHHQLFAWLSLFWIAFADFYTWLVATGAIHDPRFF
;
A
#
# COMPACT_ATOMS: atom_id res chain seq x y z
N VAL A 1 -43.24 9.41 1.12
CA VAL A 1 -43.40 10.78 1.66
C VAL A 1 -44.05 10.63 3.01
N THR A 2 -43.30 10.67 4.09
CA THR A 2 -43.78 10.58 5.46
C THR A 2 -43.89 12.00 6.00
N THR A 3 -45.10 12.52 6.14
CA THR A 3 -45.37 13.80 6.80
C THR A 3 -45.40 13.59 8.31
N LEU A 4 -44.48 14.22 9.03
CA LEU A 4 -44.54 14.35 10.48
C LEU A 4 -45.53 15.49 10.82
N ASN A 5 -46.72 15.12 11.31
CA ASN A 5 -47.69 16.08 11.86
C ASN A 5 -47.22 16.51 13.27
N THR A 6 -46.87 17.77 13.43
CA THR A 6 -46.72 18.39 14.76
C THR A 6 -48.09 18.85 15.27
N ALA A 7 -48.30 18.85 16.58
CA ALA A 7 -49.59 19.09 17.28
C ALA A 7 -50.23 20.48 17.02
N SER A 8 -49.72 21.31 16.15
CA SER A 8 -50.27 22.64 15.78
C SER A 8 -50.77 22.74 14.34
N GLY A 9 -50.79 21.68 13.56
CA GLY A 9 -51.44 21.61 12.25
C GLY A 9 -50.96 22.57 11.14
N ALA A 10 -49.95 23.37 11.38
CA ALA A 10 -49.40 24.27 10.36
C ALA A 10 -48.17 23.62 9.69
N PRO A 11 -48.12 23.54 8.33
CA PRO A 11 -46.94 23.04 7.65
C PRO A 11 -45.82 24.06 7.87
N VAL A 12 -44.72 23.57 8.50
CA VAL A 12 -43.48 24.35 8.60
C VAL A 12 -42.88 24.42 7.21
N PRO A 13 -42.74 25.59 6.59
CA PRO A 13 -42.08 25.71 5.31
C PRO A 13 -40.58 25.39 5.53
N VAL A 14 -40.11 24.24 5.04
CA VAL A 14 -38.68 23.93 4.94
C VAL A 14 -38.11 24.74 3.75
N GLY A 15 -38.21 26.03 3.85
CA GLY A 15 -37.44 26.95 3.03
C GLY A 15 -36.13 27.24 3.75
N ILE A 16 -35.06 26.46 3.45
CA ILE A 16 -33.71 26.89 3.82
C ILE A 16 -33.47 28.19 3.07
N ASP A 17 -33.61 29.31 3.77
CA ASP A 17 -33.22 30.61 3.23
C ASP A 17 -31.72 30.56 2.87
N LYS A 18 -31.46 30.40 1.57
CA LYS A 18 -30.11 30.32 1.01
C LYS A 18 -29.29 31.59 1.33
N ASN A 19 -29.93 32.67 1.71
CA ASN A 19 -29.28 33.91 2.12
C ASN A 19 -28.91 33.91 3.61
N LYS A 20 -29.65 33.17 4.45
CA LYS A 20 -29.31 32.99 5.88
C LYS A 20 -28.15 32.01 6.10
N VAL A 21 -27.90 31.06 5.20
CA VAL A 21 -26.73 30.19 5.23
C VAL A 21 -25.46 30.95 4.81
N ARG A 22 -25.59 32.14 4.21
CA ARG A 22 -24.46 33.00 3.82
C ARG A 22 -24.01 33.98 4.92
N GLY A 23 -24.65 34.01 6.07
CA GLY A 23 -24.32 34.92 7.19
C GLY A 23 -23.25 34.41 8.15
N GLY A 24 -22.41 33.45 7.74
CA GLY A 24 -21.17 33.14 8.45
C GLY A 24 -20.15 34.29 8.32
N PRO A 25 -19.22 34.44 9.27
CA PRO A 25 -18.17 35.45 9.17
C PRO A 25 -17.46 35.37 7.81
N PRO A 26 -17.02 36.55 7.28
CA PRO A 26 -16.35 36.56 5.98
C PRO A 26 -15.19 35.57 5.99
N ARG A 27 -15.03 34.84 4.88
CA ARG A 27 -14.03 33.73 4.71
C ARG A 27 -12.61 34.12 5.12
N SER A 28 -12.27 35.42 5.07
CA SER A 28 -11.00 35.98 5.50
C SER A 28 -10.74 35.86 7.01
N GLU A 29 -11.79 35.66 7.80
CA GLU A 29 -11.67 35.61 9.28
C GLU A 29 -11.56 34.18 9.82
N ILE A 30 -11.86 33.16 9.00
CA ILE A 30 -11.81 31.76 9.41
C ILE A 30 -10.61 31.10 8.73
N THR A 31 -9.44 31.25 9.34
CA THR A 31 -8.23 30.54 8.90
C THR A 31 -7.87 29.44 9.88
N ARG A 32 -7.30 28.36 9.35
CA ARG A 32 -6.78 27.28 10.18
C ARG A 32 -5.53 27.76 10.91
N THR A 33 -5.52 27.63 12.24
CA THR A 33 -4.37 27.89 13.11
C THR A 33 -3.66 26.62 13.55
N ASP A 34 -4.24 25.43 13.26
CA ASP A 34 -3.63 24.14 13.57
C ASP A 34 -2.47 23.81 12.60
N ARG A 35 -1.57 22.94 13.04
CA ARG A 35 -0.40 22.50 12.25
C ARG A 35 -0.80 21.44 11.22
N TRP A 36 -1.81 21.71 10.41
CA TRP A 36 -2.39 20.80 9.41
C TRP A 36 -1.39 20.27 8.38
N TRP A 37 -0.33 21.01 8.13
CA TRP A 37 0.68 20.71 7.12
C TRP A 37 1.67 19.62 7.56
N ILE A 38 1.80 19.32 8.87
CA ILE A 38 2.77 18.34 9.38
C ILE A 38 2.50 16.96 8.80
N GLN A 39 1.25 16.50 8.79
CA GLN A 39 0.90 15.18 8.28
C GLN A 39 1.15 15.05 6.76
N PRO A 40 0.68 15.96 5.88
CA PRO A 40 1.05 15.93 4.46
C PRO A 40 2.55 16.00 4.22
N LEU A 41 3.30 16.81 4.96
CA LEU A 41 4.75 16.92 4.83
C LEU A 41 5.46 15.62 5.23
N ALA A 42 5.09 15.01 6.35
CA ALA A 42 5.67 13.74 6.77
C ALA A 42 5.42 12.62 5.74
N ILE A 43 4.21 12.56 5.19
CA ILE A 43 3.87 11.61 4.12
C ILE A 43 4.69 11.89 2.86
N PHE A 44 4.82 13.15 2.46
CA PHE A 44 5.62 13.58 1.32
C PHE A 44 7.07 13.12 1.47
N LEU A 45 7.70 13.47 2.59
CA LEU A 45 9.08 13.10 2.87
C LEU A 45 9.28 11.57 2.92
N GLY A 46 8.36 10.85 3.55
CA GLY A 46 8.41 9.38 3.61
C GLY A 46 8.28 8.73 2.23
N LEU A 47 7.39 9.23 1.36
CA LEU A 47 7.24 8.71 0.00
C LEU A 47 8.44 9.06 -0.88
N VAL A 48 8.97 10.29 -0.78
CA VAL A 48 10.18 10.70 -1.52
C VAL A 48 11.38 9.87 -1.11
N ALA A 49 11.59 9.68 0.20
CA ALA A 49 12.68 8.85 0.71
C ALA A 49 12.56 7.38 0.22
N PHE A 50 11.34 6.83 0.27
CA PHE A 50 11.10 5.49 -0.25
C PHE A 50 11.33 5.40 -1.76
N MET A 51 10.87 6.37 -2.56
CA MET A 51 11.08 6.39 -4.02
C MET A 51 12.57 6.48 -4.35
N ALA A 52 13.30 7.38 -3.69
CA ALA A 52 14.75 7.51 -3.89
C ALA A 52 15.48 6.20 -3.58
N TYR A 53 15.16 5.59 -2.43
CA TYR A 53 15.71 4.30 -2.03
C TYR A 53 15.36 3.18 -3.03
N ALA A 54 14.09 3.03 -3.37
CA ALA A 54 13.62 1.98 -4.26
C ALA A 54 14.22 2.09 -5.67
N THR A 55 14.40 3.32 -6.17
CA THR A 55 15.06 3.58 -7.45
C THR A 55 16.54 3.16 -7.39
N TRP A 56 17.24 3.57 -6.35
CA TRP A 56 18.63 3.14 -6.15
C TRP A 56 18.73 1.62 -6.04
N ALA A 57 17.90 0.99 -5.21
CA ALA A 57 17.89 -0.44 -5.01
C ALA A 57 17.59 -1.20 -6.31
N ALA A 58 16.62 -0.72 -7.11
CA ALA A 58 16.27 -1.34 -8.39
C ALA A 58 17.38 -1.21 -9.45
N LEU A 59 18.17 -0.14 -9.43
CA LEU A 59 19.19 0.15 -10.45
C LEU A 59 20.59 -0.33 -10.08
N ARG A 60 20.89 -0.60 -8.81
CA ARG A 60 22.23 -1.00 -8.35
C ARG A 60 22.75 -2.31 -8.99
N ASN A 61 21.85 -3.19 -9.40
CA ASN A 61 22.14 -4.45 -10.13
C ASN A 61 23.26 -5.31 -9.52
N GLY A 62 23.45 -5.25 -8.21
CA GLY A 62 24.49 -6.00 -7.49
C GLY A 62 24.16 -6.16 -6.02
N HIS A 63 24.78 -7.15 -5.38
CA HIS A 63 24.62 -7.45 -3.94
C HIS A 63 23.16 -7.62 -3.50
N PHE A 64 22.34 -8.20 -4.39
CA PHE A 64 20.93 -8.49 -4.10
C PHE A 64 20.72 -9.90 -3.54
N TYR A 65 21.77 -10.70 -3.47
CA TYR A 65 21.74 -12.06 -2.93
C TYR A 65 22.95 -12.31 -2.03
N ALA A 66 22.71 -12.91 -0.87
CA ALA A 66 23.72 -13.14 0.16
C ALA A 66 24.36 -14.54 0.12
N GLY A 67 24.25 -15.28 -0.99
CA GLY A 67 24.80 -16.62 -1.16
C GLY A 67 26.32 -16.69 -1.03
N ASN A 68 27.04 -15.61 -1.39
CA ASN A 68 28.48 -15.48 -1.24
C ASN A 68 28.96 -15.56 0.22
N VAL A 69 28.10 -15.23 1.17
CA VAL A 69 28.37 -15.31 2.63
C VAL A 69 27.65 -16.49 3.29
N GLY A 70 27.16 -17.44 2.49
CA GLY A 70 26.52 -18.66 2.96
C GLY A 70 25.10 -18.47 3.52
N ARG A 71 24.38 -17.44 3.07
CA ARG A 71 23.00 -17.14 3.43
C ARG A 71 22.11 -17.14 2.20
N ASP A 72 20.95 -17.76 2.29
CA ASP A 72 20.00 -17.84 1.17
C ASP A 72 19.00 -16.67 1.23
N TYR A 73 19.52 -15.45 1.33
CA TYR A 73 18.74 -14.23 1.36
C TYR A 73 18.73 -13.57 -0.01
N LEU A 74 17.58 -13.61 -0.67
CA LEU A 74 17.33 -12.87 -1.91
C LEU A 74 16.55 -11.60 -1.61
N SER A 75 17.04 -10.46 -2.09
CA SER A 75 16.36 -9.19 -1.92
C SER A 75 14.90 -9.24 -2.44
N PRO A 76 13.92 -8.77 -1.67
CA PRO A 76 12.52 -8.73 -2.11
C PRO A 76 12.28 -7.90 -3.37
N PHE A 77 13.16 -6.95 -3.72
CA PHE A 77 13.08 -6.19 -4.97
C PHE A 77 13.51 -6.99 -6.20
N TYR A 78 14.26 -8.05 -6.00
CA TYR A 78 14.79 -8.93 -7.05
C TYR A 78 14.10 -10.30 -7.09
N SER A 79 13.10 -10.53 -6.25
CA SER A 79 12.35 -11.78 -6.20
C SER A 79 11.00 -11.68 -6.94
N PRO A 80 10.63 -12.69 -7.76
CA PRO A 80 11.43 -13.82 -8.21
C PRO A 80 12.47 -13.40 -9.23
N CYS A 81 13.64 -14.01 -9.22
CA CYS A 81 14.67 -13.67 -10.17
C CYS A 81 14.33 -14.24 -11.57
N LEU A 82 14.07 -13.36 -12.54
CA LEU A 82 13.57 -13.72 -13.87
C LEU A 82 14.62 -13.67 -14.98
N THR A 83 15.83 -13.22 -14.68
CA THR A 83 16.87 -12.98 -15.68
C THR A 83 18.11 -13.83 -15.45
N ASN A 84 18.92 -14.02 -16.51
CA ASN A 84 20.17 -14.79 -16.41
C ASN A 84 21.20 -14.21 -15.45
N SER A 85 21.12 -12.92 -15.10
CA SER A 85 21.98 -12.30 -14.07
C SER A 85 21.79 -12.90 -12.67
N CYS A 86 20.75 -13.70 -12.47
CA CYS A 86 20.48 -14.39 -11.22
C CYS A 86 20.94 -15.86 -11.23
N THR A 87 21.56 -16.33 -12.31
CA THR A 87 21.89 -17.76 -12.51
C THR A 87 22.90 -18.33 -11.53
N THR A 88 23.67 -17.49 -10.86
CA THR A 88 24.67 -17.94 -9.87
C THR A 88 24.06 -18.54 -8.60
N ASN A 89 22.75 -18.51 -8.42
CA ASN A 89 22.13 -18.66 -7.09
C ASN A 89 21.00 -19.67 -7.00
N GLY A 90 20.75 -20.48 -8.03
CA GLY A 90 19.79 -21.61 -7.96
C GLY A 90 18.31 -21.24 -7.96
N TYR A 91 17.94 -19.97 -8.01
CA TYR A 91 16.55 -19.46 -7.95
C TYR A 91 16.10 -18.76 -9.23
N VAL A 92 16.38 -19.34 -10.38
CA VAL A 92 15.94 -18.74 -11.64
C VAL A 92 14.54 -19.26 -11.98
N TRP A 93 13.54 -18.43 -11.82
CA TRP A 93 12.16 -18.72 -12.23
C TRP A 93 11.92 -18.45 -13.73
N GLY A 94 12.89 -17.84 -14.39
CA GLY A 94 12.89 -17.58 -15.83
C GLY A 94 14.29 -17.32 -16.36
N GLY A 95 14.50 -17.55 -17.64
CA GLY A 95 15.79 -17.35 -18.31
C GLY A 95 15.69 -16.26 -19.36
N TRP A 96 15.25 -15.06 -19.04
CA TRP A 96 15.14 -13.95 -19.99
C TRP A 96 16.53 -13.45 -20.41
N SER A 97 17.13 -14.10 -21.38
CA SER A 97 18.46 -13.76 -21.91
C SER A 97 18.52 -12.43 -22.66
N TRP A 98 17.36 -11.96 -23.15
CA TRP A 98 17.23 -10.71 -23.89
C TRP A 98 17.18 -9.46 -23.01
N TRP A 99 16.91 -9.62 -21.70
CA TRP A 99 16.82 -8.50 -20.76
C TRP A 99 18.21 -8.14 -20.22
N ARG A 100 18.71 -6.94 -20.58
CA ARG A 100 20.06 -6.46 -20.21
C ARG A 100 20.05 -5.46 -19.04
N LEU A 101 18.88 -4.95 -18.67
CA LEU A 101 18.75 -4.03 -17.53
C LEU A 101 18.64 -4.81 -16.22
N SER A 102 18.54 -4.06 -15.10
CA SER A 102 18.35 -4.68 -13.80
C SER A 102 17.15 -5.64 -13.79
N PRO A 103 17.31 -6.85 -13.24
CA PRO A 103 16.22 -7.82 -13.10
C PRO A 103 15.08 -7.34 -12.21
N ALA A 104 15.32 -6.35 -11.35
CA ALA A 104 14.30 -5.77 -10.49
C ALA A 104 13.22 -4.99 -11.27
N ILE A 105 13.57 -4.37 -12.41
CA ILE A 105 12.65 -3.51 -13.14
C ILE A 105 11.37 -4.23 -13.58
N PRO A 106 11.42 -5.37 -14.31
CA PRO A 106 10.22 -6.09 -14.73
C PRO A 106 9.43 -6.64 -13.55
N ILE A 107 10.10 -6.98 -12.45
CA ILE A 107 9.48 -7.52 -11.24
C ILE A 107 8.67 -6.45 -10.53
N LEU A 108 9.27 -5.26 -10.34
CA LEU A 108 8.69 -4.19 -9.52
C LEU A 108 7.44 -3.55 -10.14
N ILE A 109 7.21 -3.70 -11.45
CA ILE A 109 6.00 -3.19 -12.12
C ILE A 109 4.72 -3.70 -11.44
N PHE A 110 4.67 -4.97 -11.06
CA PHE A 110 3.49 -5.60 -10.46
C PHE A 110 3.18 -5.08 -9.04
N PRO A 111 4.10 -5.18 -8.06
CA PRO A 111 3.84 -4.64 -6.73
C PRO A 111 3.68 -3.12 -6.72
N LEU A 112 4.34 -2.41 -7.63
CA LEU A 112 4.17 -0.96 -7.80
C LEU A 112 2.76 -0.62 -8.29
N SER A 113 2.26 -1.30 -9.32
CA SER A 113 0.91 -1.08 -9.85
C SER A 113 -0.16 -1.36 -8.79
N PHE A 114 0.02 -2.39 -7.97
CA PHE A 114 -0.87 -2.68 -6.86
C PHE A 114 -0.85 -1.57 -5.79
N ARG A 115 0.33 -1.11 -5.39
CA ARG A 115 0.45 -0.04 -4.40
C ARG A 115 -0.06 1.30 -4.93
N LEU A 116 0.27 1.69 -6.16
CA LEU A 116 -0.18 2.94 -6.77
C LEU A 116 -1.70 3.00 -6.97
N SER A 117 -2.35 1.88 -7.27
CA SER A 117 -3.80 1.80 -7.44
C SER A 117 -4.55 1.71 -6.10
N CYS A 118 -3.89 1.43 -4.98
CA CYS A 118 -4.49 1.33 -3.66
C CYS A 118 -5.09 2.67 -3.21
N TYR A 119 -6.32 2.64 -2.68
CA TYR A 119 -7.02 3.83 -2.19
C TYR A 119 -6.22 4.63 -1.16
N TYR A 120 -5.58 3.95 -0.19
CA TYR A 120 -4.83 4.63 0.88
C TYR A 120 -3.56 5.29 0.37
N TYR A 121 -2.79 4.63 -0.51
CA TYR A 121 -1.63 5.25 -1.14
C TYR A 121 -2.03 6.42 -2.03
N ARG A 122 -3.09 6.24 -2.82
CA ARG A 122 -3.61 7.29 -3.69
C ARG A 122 -4.07 8.51 -2.88
N LYS A 123 -4.82 8.30 -1.79
CA LYS A 123 -5.18 9.35 -0.84
C LYS A 123 -3.92 10.03 -0.27
N SER A 124 -2.89 9.26 0.04
CA SER A 124 -1.64 9.78 0.60
C SER A 124 -0.90 10.66 -0.41
N TYR A 125 -0.64 10.19 -1.62
CA TYR A 125 0.09 10.99 -2.59
C TYR A 125 -0.74 12.16 -3.16
N TYR A 126 -2.06 12.06 -3.29
CA TYR A 126 -2.89 13.20 -3.67
C TYR A 126 -2.84 14.32 -2.63
N ARG A 127 -2.90 13.96 -1.35
CA ARG A 127 -2.87 14.95 -0.27
C ARG A 127 -1.48 15.55 -0.06
N SER A 128 -0.43 14.78 -0.24
CA SER A 128 0.93 15.24 0.02
C SER A 128 1.57 15.97 -1.16
N PHE A 129 1.34 15.52 -2.40
CA PHE A 129 1.94 16.12 -3.59
C PHE A 129 1.05 17.20 -4.24
N TRP A 130 -0.27 16.98 -4.25
CA TRP A 130 -1.20 17.91 -4.91
C TRP A 130 -2.12 18.65 -3.95
N LEU A 131 -2.06 18.38 -2.65
CA LEU A 131 -2.94 18.95 -1.61
C LEU A 131 -4.44 18.83 -1.97
N SER A 132 -4.82 17.73 -2.62
CA SER A 132 -6.16 17.48 -3.12
C SER A 132 -6.68 16.12 -2.64
N PRO A 133 -7.92 16.01 -2.15
CA PRO A 133 -8.83 17.11 -1.83
C PRO A 133 -8.33 17.89 -0.61
N PRO A 134 -8.80 19.15 -0.41
CA PRO A 134 -8.46 19.92 0.78
C PRO A 134 -8.88 19.17 2.05
N ALA A 135 -8.06 19.24 3.08
CA ALA A 135 -8.24 18.44 4.31
C ALA A 135 -9.49 18.87 5.13
N CYS A 136 -9.99 20.08 4.92
CA CYS A 136 -11.12 20.65 5.66
C CYS A 136 -11.97 21.55 4.75
N ALA A 137 -13.23 21.77 5.14
CA ALA A 137 -14.11 22.74 4.49
C ALA A 137 -13.67 24.20 4.75
N VAL A 138 -12.87 24.43 5.78
CA VAL A 138 -12.27 25.72 6.10
C VAL A 138 -11.06 25.94 5.17
N PRO A 139 -10.97 27.08 4.46
CA PRO A 139 -9.85 27.38 3.59
C PRO A 139 -8.55 27.52 4.37
N ASP A 140 -7.46 27.02 3.80
CA ASP A 140 -6.12 27.21 4.34
C ASP A 140 -5.68 28.67 4.18
N ALA A 141 -4.86 29.16 5.10
CA ALA A 141 -4.27 30.47 4.99
C ALA A 141 -3.51 30.61 3.65
N GLY A 142 -3.89 31.58 2.83
CA GLY A 142 -3.32 31.79 1.48
C GLY A 142 -3.99 30.98 0.36
N SER A 143 -4.98 30.17 0.63
CA SER A 143 -5.75 29.48 -0.40
C SER A 143 -6.68 30.46 -1.13
N THR A 144 -6.43 30.68 -2.42
CA THR A 144 -7.31 31.43 -3.32
C THR A 144 -8.40 30.57 -3.95
N ARG A 145 -8.42 29.29 -3.64
CA ARG A 145 -9.32 28.34 -4.28
C ARG A 145 -10.74 28.51 -3.73
N GLU A 146 -11.59 29.13 -4.49
CA GLU A 146 -13.03 29.12 -4.23
C GLU A 146 -13.51 27.67 -4.23
N THR A 147 -14.24 27.29 -3.18
CA THR A 147 -14.96 26.02 -3.17
C THR A 147 -16.11 26.13 -4.14
N GLY A 148 -15.85 25.91 -5.42
CA GLY A 148 -16.89 25.76 -6.43
C GLY A 148 -17.80 24.58 -6.08
N PRO A 149 -18.98 24.47 -6.71
CA PRO A 149 -19.85 23.32 -6.56
C PRO A 149 -19.02 22.07 -6.84
N ARG A 150 -19.15 21.04 -5.98
CA ARG A 150 -18.47 19.77 -6.18
C ARG A 150 -18.69 19.32 -7.62
N ALA A 151 -17.64 19.07 -8.35
CA ALA A 151 -17.73 18.55 -9.69
C ALA A 151 -18.67 17.33 -9.67
N LYS A 152 -19.64 17.31 -10.59
CA LYS A 152 -20.58 16.20 -10.69
C LYS A 152 -19.78 14.89 -10.81
N TYR A 153 -20.05 13.93 -9.93
CA TYR A 153 -19.43 12.61 -10.01
C TYR A 153 -19.74 11.97 -11.36
N SER A 154 -18.73 11.75 -12.16
CA SER A 154 -18.87 11.18 -13.53
C SER A 154 -18.51 9.70 -13.60
N GLY A 155 -18.30 9.03 -12.44
CA GLY A 155 -17.79 7.67 -12.36
C GLY A 155 -16.24 7.63 -12.38
N GLU A 156 -15.68 6.45 -12.10
CA GLU A 156 -14.25 6.23 -12.04
C GLU A 156 -13.70 5.71 -13.38
N THR A 157 -14.10 6.34 -14.48
CA THR A 157 -13.75 5.91 -15.84
C THR A 157 -12.60 6.69 -16.45
N LYS A 158 -12.24 7.85 -15.85
CA LYS A 158 -11.15 8.71 -16.36
C LYS A 158 -9.93 8.64 -15.44
N PHE A 159 -8.73 8.78 -16.02
CA PHE A 159 -7.51 8.94 -15.24
C PHE A 159 -7.58 10.23 -14.38
N PRO A 160 -7.15 10.22 -13.13
CA PRO A 160 -6.50 9.10 -12.41
C PRO A 160 -7.47 8.15 -11.69
N LEU A 161 -8.76 8.40 -11.69
CA LEU A 161 -9.76 7.65 -10.92
C LEU A 161 -9.93 6.21 -11.40
N ILE A 162 -9.71 5.95 -12.71
CA ILE A 162 -9.72 4.59 -13.29
C ILE A 162 -8.73 3.63 -12.59
N MET A 163 -7.69 4.16 -11.95
CA MET A 163 -6.73 3.36 -11.19
C MET A 163 -7.38 2.58 -10.04
N GLN A 164 -8.52 3.01 -9.54
CA GLN A 164 -9.29 2.25 -8.55
C GLN A 164 -9.84 0.96 -9.11
N ASN A 165 -10.33 0.99 -10.34
CA ASN A 165 -10.88 -0.19 -11.00
C ASN A 165 -9.79 -1.19 -11.36
N ILE A 166 -8.58 -0.70 -11.69
CA ILE A 166 -7.40 -1.54 -11.98
C ILE A 166 -6.92 -2.27 -10.73
N HIS A 167 -7.09 -1.69 -9.55
CA HIS A 167 -6.62 -2.26 -8.28
C HIS A 167 -7.13 -3.68 -8.03
N ARG A 168 -8.33 -4.00 -8.45
CA ARG A 168 -8.90 -5.35 -8.32
C ARG A 168 -8.08 -6.40 -9.09
N TYR A 169 -7.58 -6.05 -10.27
CA TYR A 169 -6.78 -6.95 -11.09
C TYR A 169 -5.34 -7.06 -10.59
N THR A 170 -4.76 -5.93 -10.17
CA THR A 170 -3.41 -5.92 -9.60
C THR A 170 -3.34 -6.65 -8.25
N TRP A 171 -4.46 -6.82 -7.55
CA TRP A 171 -4.53 -7.61 -6.33
C TRP A 171 -4.17 -9.09 -6.55
N TYR A 172 -4.54 -9.69 -7.67
CA TYR A 172 -4.14 -11.07 -7.98
C TYR A 172 -2.63 -11.22 -8.09
N PHE A 173 -1.97 -10.26 -8.74
CA PHE A 173 -0.51 -10.21 -8.77
C PHE A 173 0.08 -10.03 -7.37
N ALA A 174 -0.52 -9.22 -6.53
CA ALA A 174 -0.07 -9.04 -5.15
C ALA A 174 -0.13 -10.34 -4.34
N VAL A 175 -1.16 -11.17 -4.54
CA VAL A 175 -1.26 -12.51 -3.91
C VAL A 175 -0.13 -13.43 -4.38
N ILE A 176 0.17 -13.44 -5.69
CA ILE A 176 1.27 -14.24 -6.25
C ILE A 176 2.59 -13.79 -5.65
N PHE A 177 2.87 -12.48 -5.62
CA PHE A 177 4.09 -11.95 -5.02
C PHE A 177 4.19 -12.19 -3.51
N ALA A 178 3.07 -12.13 -2.78
CA ALA A 178 3.05 -12.51 -1.37
C ALA A 178 3.43 -13.99 -1.17
N GLY A 179 2.98 -14.88 -2.06
CA GLY A 179 3.39 -16.28 -2.08
C GLY A 179 4.88 -16.46 -2.36
N ILE A 180 5.42 -15.75 -3.34
CA ILE A 180 6.86 -15.77 -3.68
C ILE A 180 7.71 -15.29 -2.50
N LEU A 181 7.36 -14.16 -1.88
CA LEU A 181 8.08 -13.65 -0.71
C LEU A 181 7.93 -14.55 0.52
N THR A 182 6.87 -15.35 0.61
CA THR A 182 6.75 -16.40 1.62
C THR A 182 7.74 -17.54 1.35
N PHE A 183 7.88 -17.92 0.09
CA PHE A 183 8.90 -18.90 -0.31
C PHE A 183 10.31 -18.39 0.02
N ASP A 184 10.62 -17.12 -0.23
CA ASP A 184 11.92 -16.52 0.15
C ASP A 184 12.13 -16.55 1.66
N ALA A 185 11.08 -16.30 2.46
CA ALA A 185 11.15 -16.41 3.91
C ALA A 185 11.42 -17.86 4.39
N ILE A 186 10.89 -18.86 3.69
CA ILE A 186 11.18 -20.28 3.95
C ILE A 186 12.60 -20.59 3.49
N ALA A 187 13.02 -20.13 2.32
CA ALA A 187 14.38 -20.31 1.81
C ALA A 187 15.44 -19.69 2.74
N ALA A 188 15.09 -18.58 3.40
CA ALA A 188 15.96 -17.90 4.37
C ALA A 188 16.35 -18.76 5.59
N PHE A 189 15.74 -19.95 5.79
CA PHE A 189 16.24 -20.92 6.77
C PHE A 189 17.41 -21.78 6.27
N ARG A 190 17.76 -21.68 4.98
CA ARG A 190 18.88 -22.42 4.41
C ARG A 190 20.18 -21.68 4.66
N PHE A 191 21.10 -22.36 5.29
CA PHE A 191 22.46 -21.92 5.54
C PHE A 191 23.44 -22.89 4.87
N HIS A 192 24.64 -22.45 4.54
CA HIS A 192 25.65 -23.33 3.94
C HIS A 192 25.86 -24.62 4.74
N ASN A 193 25.74 -24.54 6.05
CA ASN A 193 25.93 -25.67 6.99
C ASN A 193 24.61 -26.34 7.41
N GLY A 194 23.53 -26.23 6.63
CA GLY A 194 22.26 -26.83 6.92
C GLY A 194 21.12 -25.86 7.23
N ILE A 195 20.08 -26.33 7.89
CA ILE A 195 18.94 -25.49 8.30
C ILE A 195 19.31 -24.73 9.58
N GLY A 196 18.96 -23.47 9.62
CA GLY A 196 19.17 -22.60 10.78
C GLY A 196 18.27 -21.38 10.74
N MET A 197 18.36 -20.53 11.75
CA MET A 197 17.63 -19.28 11.85
C MET A 197 18.59 -18.16 12.22
N GLY A 198 18.62 -17.12 11.42
CA GLY A 198 19.36 -15.89 11.67
C GLY A 198 18.47 -14.68 11.81
N LEU A 199 19.06 -13.51 12.06
CA LEU A 199 18.31 -12.27 12.11
C LEU A 199 17.66 -11.96 10.76
N GLY A 200 18.36 -12.21 9.64
CA GLY A 200 17.79 -12.07 8.31
C GLY A 200 16.56 -12.94 8.10
N THR A 201 16.58 -14.19 8.58
CA THR A 201 15.42 -15.09 8.51
C THR A 201 14.20 -14.46 9.19
N LEU A 202 14.37 -13.88 10.40
CA LEU A 202 13.28 -13.19 11.10
C LEU A 202 12.77 -11.98 10.31
N ILE A 203 13.67 -11.19 9.71
CA ILE A 203 13.31 -10.04 8.88
C ILE A 203 12.45 -10.48 7.69
N PHE A 204 12.80 -11.58 7.02
CA PHE A 204 12.02 -12.13 5.90
C PHE A 204 10.66 -12.67 6.34
N ILE A 205 10.58 -13.34 7.49
CA ILE A 205 9.30 -13.80 8.07
C ILE A 205 8.37 -12.62 8.33
N VAL A 206 8.87 -11.59 9.01
CA VAL A 206 8.08 -10.38 9.30
C VAL A 206 7.67 -9.69 8.00
N ASN A 207 8.55 -9.64 6.98
CA ASN A 207 8.22 -9.11 5.66
C ASN A 207 7.04 -9.87 5.05
N ALA A 208 7.07 -11.19 5.03
CA ALA A 208 6.00 -12.03 4.51
C ALA A 208 4.68 -11.79 5.26
N ILE A 209 4.72 -11.75 6.60
CA ILE A 209 3.53 -11.48 7.43
C ILE A 209 2.92 -10.10 7.10
N LEU A 210 3.73 -9.05 7.01
CA LEU A 210 3.26 -7.70 6.71
C LEU A 210 2.70 -7.58 5.30
N ILE A 211 3.31 -8.24 4.31
CA ILE A 211 2.80 -8.27 2.94
C ILE A 211 1.46 -9.01 2.87
N TRP A 212 1.32 -10.14 3.56
CA TRP A 212 0.04 -10.84 3.65
C TRP A 212 -1.02 -10.01 4.37
N ALA A 213 -0.69 -9.37 5.50
CA ALA A 213 -1.61 -8.51 6.23
C ALA A 213 -2.09 -7.33 5.36
N TYR A 214 -1.19 -6.73 4.58
CA TYR A 214 -1.54 -5.69 3.61
C TYR A 214 -2.41 -6.23 2.47
N THR A 215 -2.05 -7.36 1.86
CA THR A 215 -2.76 -7.93 0.70
C THR A 215 -4.15 -8.45 1.07
N LEU A 216 -4.26 -9.18 2.19
CA LEU A 216 -5.54 -9.73 2.66
C LEU A 216 -6.42 -8.67 3.32
N GLY A 217 -5.84 -7.62 3.88
CA GLY A 217 -6.56 -6.46 4.40
C GLY A 217 -7.12 -5.55 3.30
N CYS A 218 -6.80 -5.78 2.03
CA CYS A 218 -7.25 -4.97 0.92
C CYS A 218 -8.77 -5.03 0.74
N HIS A 219 -9.35 -3.89 0.35
CA HIS A 219 -10.78 -3.80 0.01
C HIS A 219 -11.16 -4.76 -1.13
N SER A 220 -10.27 -5.00 -2.08
CA SER A 220 -10.47 -5.99 -3.14
C SER A 220 -10.60 -7.41 -2.60
N CYS A 221 -9.76 -7.81 -1.64
CA CYS A 221 -9.90 -9.08 -0.95
C CYS A 221 -11.24 -9.18 -0.21
N ARG A 222 -11.60 -8.12 0.50
CA ARG A 222 -12.89 -8.07 1.21
C ARG A 222 -14.07 -8.25 0.27
N HIS A 223 -14.05 -7.65 -0.91
CA HIS A 223 -15.07 -7.84 -1.94
C HIS A 223 -15.10 -9.25 -2.50
N LEU A 224 -13.95 -9.86 -2.76
CA LEU A 224 -13.87 -11.23 -3.26
C LEU A 224 -14.36 -12.24 -2.23
N CYS A 225 -14.00 -12.06 -0.95
CA CYS A 225 -14.44 -12.97 0.12
C CYS A 225 -15.91 -12.81 0.50
N GLY A 226 -16.44 -11.58 0.53
CA GLY A 226 -17.81 -11.27 0.96
C GLY A 226 -18.78 -10.91 -0.16
N GLY A 227 -18.29 -10.59 -1.37
CA GLY A 227 -19.11 -10.15 -2.49
C GLY A 227 -19.90 -11.29 -3.14
N GLY A 228 -21.01 -10.93 -3.78
CA GLY A 228 -21.88 -11.90 -4.47
C GLY A 228 -22.79 -12.74 -3.55
N LEU A 229 -22.70 -12.56 -2.24
CA LEU A 229 -23.59 -13.21 -1.29
C LEU A 229 -24.85 -12.36 -1.08
N ARG A 230 -26.02 -12.91 -1.40
CA ARG A 230 -27.31 -12.27 -1.09
C ARG A 230 -27.69 -12.41 0.38
N LYS A 231 -27.28 -13.51 1.02
CA LYS A 231 -27.48 -13.78 2.45
C LYS A 231 -26.20 -14.40 3.00
N PHE A 232 -25.74 -13.92 4.14
CA PHE A 232 -24.53 -14.48 4.81
C PHE A 232 -24.72 -15.92 5.29
N SER A 233 -25.95 -16.31 5.61
CA SER A 233 -26.30 -17.68 6.01
C SER A 233 -26.10 -18.72 4.91
N SER A 234 -26.01 -18.31 3.63
CA SER A 234 -25.75 -19.24 2.52
C SER A 234 -24.35 -19.78 2.45
N ALA A 235 -23.37 -19.12 3.11
CA ALA A 235 -21.98 -19.52 3.15
C ALA A 235 -21.34 -19.17 4.52
N PRO A 236 -21.65 -19.92 5.58
CA PRO A 236 -21.28 -19.56 6.94
C PRO A 236 -19.76 -19.50 7.17
N THR A 237 -18.98 -20.41 6.61
CA THR A 237 -17.52 -20.40 6.70
C THR A 237 -16.91 -19.16 6.03
N ARG A 238 -17.40 -18.84 4.84
CA ARG A 238 -16.96 -17.64 4.10
C ARG A 238 -17.30 -16.36 4.86
N HIS A 239 -18.50 -16.28 5.47
CA HIS A 239 -18.91 -15.16 6.30
C HIS A 239 -18.05 -15.05 7.57
N PHE A 240 -17.71 -16.17 8.20
CA PHE A 240 -16.85 -16.21 9.38
C PHE A 240 -15.46 -15.63 9.06
N ILE A 241 -14.82 -16.08 7.98
CA ILE A 241 -13.52 -15.58 7.53
C ILE A 241 -13.61 -14.08 7.20
N TRP A 242 -14.63 -13.66 6.47
CA TRP A 242 -14.86 -12.27 6.11
C TRP A 242 -15.01 -11.37 7.33
N LYS A 243 -15.85 -11.76 8.30
CA LYS A 243 -16.14 -10.99 9.50
C LYS A 243 -14.97 -10.93 10.47
N ASN A 244 -14.37 -12.08 10.80
CA ASN A 244 -13.43 -12.19 11.90
C ASN A 244 -11.98 -11.93 11.49
N PHE A 245 -11.63 -12.17 10.23
CA PHE A 245 -10.26 -12.04 9.76
C PHE A 245 -10.10 -10.89 8.75
N VAL A 246 -10.75 -10.97 7.60
CA VAL A 246 -10.55 -9.99 6.53
C VAL A 246 -11.00 -8.59 6.95
N THR A 247 -12.11 -8.47 7.67
CA THR A 247 -12.62 -7.17 8.14
C THR A 247 -11.65 -6.53 9.13
N LYS A 248 -11.12 -7.30 10.09
CA LYS A 248 -10.15 -6.78 11.07
C LYS A 248 -8.86 -6.30 10.41
N LEU A 249 -8.35 -7.04 9.43
CA LEU A 249 -7.19 -6.60 8.64
C LEU A 249 -7.51 -5.34 7.85
N ASN A 250 -8.71 -5.23 7.30
CA ASN A 250 -9.14 -4.07 6.51
C ASN A 250 -9.25 -2.79 7.36
N GLU A 251 -9.68 -2.90 8.62
CA GLU A 251 -9.73 -1.78 9.56
C GLU A 251 -8.34 -1.14 9.76
N HIS A 252 -7.27 -1.96 9.76
CA HIS A 252 -5.89 -1.53 9.94
C HIS A 252 -5.09 -1.49 8.63
N HIS A 253 -5.77 -1.55 7.47
CA HIS A 253 -5.10 -1.66 6.18
C HIS A 253 -4.13 -0.51 5.88
N GLN A 254 -4.45 0.72 6.31
CA GLN A 254 -3.55 1.86 6.16
C GLN A 254 -2.24 1.66 6.93
N LEU A 255 -2.31 1.12 8.15
CA LEU A 255 -1.13 0.81 8.96
C LEU A 255 -0.27 -0.25 8.26
N PHE A 256 -0.88 -1.35 7.82
CA PHE A 256 -0.15 -2.41 7.10
C PHE A 256 0.43 -1.92 5.77
N ALA A 257 -0.24 -0.99 5.08
CA ALA A 257 0.29 -0.37 3.88
C ALA A 257 1.64 0.32 4.16
N TRP A 258 1.73 1.14 5.21
CA TRP A 258 2.96 1.84 5.58
C TRP A 258 4.02 0.90 6.17
N LEU A 259 3.65 0.04 7.10
CA LEU A 259 4.60 -0.91 7.71
C LEU A 259 5.22 -1.83 6.66
N SER A 260 4.41 -2.41 5.77
CA SER A 260 4.93 -3.29 4.70
C SER A 260 5.79 -2.55 3.69
N LEU A 261 5.54 -1.24 3.47
CA LEU A 261 6.34 -0.42 2.54
C LEU A 261 7.76 -0.21 3.07
N PHE A 262 7.88 0.24 4.32
CA PHE A 262 9.19 0.49 4.91
C PHE A 262 9.91 -0.80 5.26
N TRP A 263 9.18 -1.83 5.68
CA TRP A 263 9.79 -3.10 6.03
C TRP A 263 10.39 -3.83 4.83
N ILE A 264 9.75 -3.79 3.67
CA ILE A 264 10.30 -4.40 2.44
C ILE A 264 11.59 -3.68 2.01
N ALA A 265 11.65 -2.35 2.15
CA ALA A 265 12.88 -1.60 1.91
C ALA A 265 13.97 -1.96 2.94
N PHE A 266 13.59 -2.13 4.20
CA PHE A 266 14.51 -2.58 5.24
C PHE A 266 15.05 -4.00 4.99
N ALA A 267 14.20 -4.92 4.56
CA ALA A 267 14.61 -6.29 4.22
C ALA A 267 15.60 -6.31 3.03
N ASP A 268 15.35 -5.47 2.00
CA ASP A 268 16.31 -5.30 0.91
C ASP A 268 17.64 -4.70 1.39
N PHE A 269 17.58 -3.65 2.20
CA PHE A 269 18.77 -3.00 2.74
C PHE A 269 19.60 -3.95 3.62
N TYR A 270 18.93 -4.74 4.46
CA TYR A 270 19.58 -5.76 5.27
C TYR A 270 20.29 -6.81 4.40
N THR A 271 19.58 -7.31 3.37
CA THR A 271 20.18 -8.25 2.41
C THR A 271 21.44 -7.67 1.75
N TRP A 272 21.37 -6.41 1.35
CA TRP A 272 22.51 -5.72 0.76
C TRP A 272 23.70 -5.59 1.73
N LEU A 273 23.46 -5.23 2.98
CA LEU A 273 24.50 -5.15 4.01
C LEU A 273 25.18 -6.50 4.24
N VAL A 274 24.40 -7.57 4.30
CA VAL A 274 24.93 -8.94 4.46
C VAL A 274 25.69 -9.38 3.21
N ALA A 275 25.14 -9.13 2.01
CA ALA A 275 25.74 -9.53 0.74
C ALA A 275 27.05 -8.80 0.43
N THR A 276 27.20 -7.54 0.90
CA THR A 276 28.46 -6.78 0.80
C THR A 276 29.49 -7.16 1.87
N GLY A 277 29.10 -7.94 2.88
CA GLY A 277 29.95 -8.25 4.03
C GLY A 277 30.09 -7.10 5.02
N ALA A 278 29.29 -6.03 4.88
CA ALA A 278 29.33 -4.89 5.80
C ALA A 278 28.84 -5.27 7.21
N ILE A 279 27.95 -6.24 7.31
CA ILE A 279 27.49 -6.82 8.58
C ILE A 279 27.53 -8.35 8.51
N HIS A 280 27.77 -8.99 9.65
CA HIS A 280 27.55 -10.41 9.82
C HIS A 280 26.12 -10.67 10.31
N ASP A 281 25.41 -11.57 9.65
CA ASP A 281 24.09 -12.00 10.09
C ASP A 281 24.24 -12.93 11.30
N PRO A 282 23.74 -12.54 12.50
CA PRO A 282 23.81 -13.39 13.68
C PRO A 282 22.93 -14.61 13.50
N ARG A 283 23.49 -15.79 13.71
CA ARG A 283 22.79 -17.07 13.69
C ARG A 283 22.38 -17.43 15.11
N PHE A 284 21.11 -17.85 15.28
CA PHE A 284 20.57 -18.25 16.56
C PHE A 284 20.74 -19.76 16.80
N PHE A 285 20.61 -20.58 15.75
CA PHE A 285 20.89 -22.03 15.79
C PHE A 285 21.22 -22.57 14.40
#